data_26911531cde9cd749b242c73ca3157d0
#
_entry.id   26911531cde9cd749b242c73ca3157d0
#
_cell.length_a   1.000
_cell.length_b   1.000
_cell.length_c   1.000
_cell.angle_alpha   90.00
_cell.angle_beta   90.00
_cell.angle_gamma   90.00
#
_symmetry.space_group_name_H-M   'P 1'
#
loop_
_entity.id
_entity.type
_entity.pdbx_description
1 polymer ?
#
loop_
_entity_poly.entity_id
_entity_poly.type
_entity_poly.pdbx_seq_one_letter_code
_entity_poly.pdbx_strand_id
1 'polypeptide(L)'
;MSVDIKNTVDQVKRMITENGSPGELEYFNYHEKRYLRMANSMVKNVQYGGYVLDIGSHFLHSSMILSLLGFKVVGMDVSEFWSMQFVKERAEKFNIESVIQDDLQLLSANDFGHNRFDGILFTEILEHITFNPINFWHQIYHLLKDKGKIYISTPNALSSTGILRALKNLFTFRGLGISIEMIFSQVTYGHHWKEYSARELKGYFSQLSNGFHVDLKRYGYQKFDNRNFTYWFWSTIRLIGDLTYVFCSDLEAVITVDKSFAHIWKLEEPNY
;
A
#
# COMPACT_ATOMS: atom_id res chain seq x y z
N MET A 1 2.69 -11.96 25.30
CA MET A 1 4.04 -11.56 24.86
C MET A 1 3.94 -10.20 24.20
N SER A 2 4.73 -9.22 24.64
CA SER A 2 4.86 -7.96 23.88
C SER A 2 5.65 -8.29 22.62
N VAL A 3 5.02 -8.16 21.47
CA VAL A 3 5.68 -8.39 20.17
C VAL A 3 6.60 -7.21 19.91
N ASP A 4 7.90 -7.45 19.82
CA ASP A 4 8.88 -6.41 19.48
C ASP A 4 8.92 -6.22 17.95
N ILE A 5 8.03 -5.34 17.47
CA ILE A 5 7.88 -5.03 16.04
C ILE A 5 9.18 -4.47 15.46
N LYS A 6 9.90 -3.63 16.23
CA LYS A 6 11.16 -3.06 15.75
C LYS A 6 12.19 -4.14 15.51
N ASN A 7 12.36 -5.05 16.44
CA ASN A 7 13.29 -6.18 16.29
C ASN A 7 12.93 -7.07 15.09
N THR A 8 11.62 -7.27 14.84
CA THR A 8 11.14 -8.03 13.66
C THR A 8 11.52 -7.34 12.35
N VAL A 9 11.29 -6.03 12.25
CA VAL A 9 11.68 -5.24 11.06
C VAL A 9 13.21 -5.25 10.88
N ASP A 10 13.97 -5.10 11.96
CA ASP A 10 15.44 -5.16 11.95
C ASP A 10 15.95 -6.56 11.54
N GLN A 11 15.22 -7.62 11.91
CA GLN A 11 15.54 -9.00 11.47
C GLN A 11 15.40 -9.16 9.96
N VAL A 12 14.29 -8.69 9.38
CA VAL A 12 14.09 -8.71 7.91
C VAL A 12 15.15 -7.88 7.22
N LYS A 13 15.48 -6.70 7.76
CA LYS A 13 16.56 -5.85 7.25
C LYS A 13 17.91 -6.55 7.22
N ARG A 14 18.28 -7.27 8.29
CA ARG A 14 19.54 -8.06 8.33
C ARG A 14 19.56 -9.13 7.23
N MET A 15 18.46 -9.84 7.04
CA MET A 15 18.37 -10.87 6.00
C MET A 15 18.55 -10.28 4.59
N ILE A 16 17.96 -9.10 4.33
CA ILE A 16 18.16 -8.39 3.06
C ILE A 16 19.60 -7.91 2.92
N THR A 17 20.24 -7.50 4.01
CA THR A 17 21.66 -7.08 3.99
C THR A 17 22.58 -8.25 3.63
N GLU A 18 22.27 -9.45 4.10
CA GLU A 18 23.07 -10.65 3.88
C GLU A 18 22.83 -11.31 2.50
N ASN A 19 21.56 -11.32 2.05
CA ASN A 19 21.13 -12.12 0.90
C ASN A 19 20.17 -11.35 -0.05
N GLY A 20 20.15 -10.01 -0.01
CA GLY A 20 19.27 -9.20 -0.84
C GLY A 20 19.79 -9.03 -2.27
N SER A 21 18.89 -8.69 -3.18
CA SER A 21 19.23 -8.29 -4.55
C SER A 21 19.86 -6.88 -4.59
N PRO A 22 20.60 -6.53 -5.68
CA PRO A 22 21.15 -5.18 -5.84
C PRO A 22 20.06 -4.10 -5.69
N GLY A 23 20.33 -3.08 -4.85
CA GLY A 23 19.39 -1.97 -4.59
C GLY A 23 18.27 -2.27 -3.59
N GLU A 24 18.04 -3.53 -3.23
CA GLU A 24 16.94 -3.92 -2.35
C GLU A 24 17.07 -3.34 -0.94
N LEU A 25 18.28 -3.32 -0.38
CA LEU A 25 18.52 -2.73 0.94
C LEU A 25 18.24 -1.22 0.94
N GLU A 26 18.56 -0.51 -0.15
CA GLU A 26 18.24 0.91 -0.29
C GLU A 26 16.72 1.11 -0.34
N TYR A 27 16.03 0.31 -1.12
CA TYR A 27 14.57 0.28 -1.18
C TYR A 27 13.94 0.00 0.21
N PHE A 28 14.43 -1.02 0.92
CA PHE A 28 13.95 -1.34 2.27
C PHE A 28 14.18 -0.17 3.24
N ASN A 29 15.38 0.42 3.24
CA ASN A 29 15.72 1.55 4.09
C ASN A 29 14.85 2.77 3.82
N TYR A 30 14.48 3.00 2.56
CA TYR A 30 13.59 4.08 2.17
C TYR A 30 12.20 3.88 2.79
N HIS A 31 11.69 2.66 2.81
CA HIS A 31 10.36 2.31 3.31
C HIS A 31 10.31 1.83 4.77
N GLU A 32 11.42 1.77 5.49
CA GLU A 32 11.51 1.21 6.85
C GLU A 32 10.46 1.75 7.83
N LYS A 33 10.25 3.07 7.84
CA LYS A 33 9.21 3.69 8.70
C LYS A 33 7.79 3.26 8.31
N ARG A 34 7.53 3.06 7.02
CA ARG A 34 6.24 2.53 6.53
C ARG A 34 6.02 1.11 7.03
N TYR A 35 7.03 0.23 6.94
CA TYR A 35 6.96 -1.13 7.46
C TYR A 35 6.68 -1.17 8.96
N LEU A 36 7.35 -0.31 9.75
CA LEU A 36 7.10 -0.19 11.19
C LEU A 36 5.65 0.23 11.48
N ARG A 37 5.12 1.20 10.74
CA ARG A 37 3.73 1.68 10.92
C ARG A 37 2.71 0.63 10.51
N MET A 38 2.91 0.00 9.36
CA MET A 38 2.09 -1.10 8.86
C MET A 38 2.04 -2.23 9.89
N ALA A 39 3.18 -2.72 10.36
CA ALA A 39 3.27 -3.79 11.35
C ALA A 39 2.56 -3.44 12.66
N ASN A 40 2.78 -2.20 13.20
CA ASN A 40 2.07 -1.72 14.37
C ASN A 40 0.56 -1.67 14.16
N SER A 41 0.12 -1.22 12.98
CA SER A 41 -1.29 -1.16 12.64
C SER A 41 -1.92 -2.54 12.57
N MET A 42 -1.25 -3.49 11.91
CA MET A 42 -1.74 -4.86 11.78
C MET A 42 -1.82 -5.57 13.13
N VAL A 43 -0.78 -5.51 13.96
CA VAL A 43 -0.79 -6.10 15.31
C VAL A 43 -1.91 -5.51 16.20
N LYS A 44 -2.20 -4.21 16.03
CA LYS A 44 -3.26 -3.55 16.80
C LYS A 44 -4.67 -3.93 16.34
N ASN A 45 -4.87 -4.12 15.04
CA ASN A 45 -6.20 -4.17 14.44
C ASN A 45 -6.63 -5.56 13.96
N VAL A 46 -5.68 -6.49 13.80
CA VAL A 46 -5.92 -7.86 13.34
C VAL A 46 -5.55 -8.84 14.44
N GLN A 47 -6.39 -9.85 14.66
CA GLN A 47 -6.16 -10.88 15.67
C GLN A 47 -4.85 -11.65 15.38
N TYR A 48 -4.08 -11.95 16.42
CA TYR A 48 -2.91 -12.82 16.31
C TYR A 48 -3.25 -14.17 15.66
N GLY A 49 -2.41 -14.63 14.75
CA GLY A 49 -2.67 -15.84 13.96
C GLY A 49 -3.69 -15.68 12.84
N GLY A 50 -4.22 -14.46 12.65
CA GLY A 50 -5.17 -14.15 11.60
C GLY A 50 -4.57 -14.28 10.19
N TYR A 51 -5.43 -14.50 9.20
CA TYR A 51 -5.05 -14.56 7.79
C TYR A 51 -4.98 -13.16 7.20
N VAL A 52 -3.87 -12.85 6.54
CA VAL A 52 -3.63 -11.56 5.89
C VAL A 52 -3.30 -11.78 4.41
N LEU A 53 -4.00 -11.07 3.52
CA LEU A 53 -3.66 -10.98 2.10
C LEU A 53 -2.83 -9.71 1.87
N ASP A 54 -1.63 -9.86 1.32
CA ASP A 54 -0.74 -8.77 0.94
C ASP A 54 -0.82 -8.59 -0.58
N ILE A 55 -1.59 -7.59 -1.03
CA ILE A 55 -1.78 -7.26 -2.45
C ILE A 55 -0.68 -6.31 -2.89
N GLY A 56 0.07 -6.69 -3.92
CA GLY A 56 1.29 -6.00 -4.32
C GLY A 56 2.44 -6.33 -3.37
N SER A 57 2.65 -7.63 -3.12
CA SER A 57 3.61 -8.12 -2.13
C SER A 57 5.08 -7.92 -2.51
N HIS A 58 5.36 -7.59 -3.79
CA HIS A 58 6.68 -7.21 -4.33
C HIS A 58 7.78 -8.21 -3.90
N PHE A 59 8.83 -7.78 -3.21
CA PHE A 59 9.90 -8.61 -2.67
C PHE A 59 9.55 -9.29 -1.34
N LEU A 60 8.28 -9.32 -0.96
CA LEU A 60 7.73 -9.93 0.27
C LEU A 60 8.17 -9.26 1.58
N HIS A 61 8.64 -8.02 1.57
CA HIS A 61 9.10 -7.36 2.79
C HIS A 61 7.99 -7.26 3.85
N SER A 62 6.81 -6.77 3.47
CA SER A 62 5.63 -6.69 4.36
C SER A 62 5.18 -8.08 4.79
N SER A 63 5.10 -9.01 3.84
CA SER A 63 4.71 -10.40 4.07
C SER A 63 5.63 -11.13 5.04
N MET A 64 6.97 -10.98 4.91
CA MET A 64 7.95 -11.55 5.83
C MET A 64 7.80 -10.98 7.26
N ILE A 65 7.64 -9.66 7.37
CA ILE A 65 7.42 -9.00 8.67
C ILE A 65 6.15 -9.56 9.33
N LEU A 66 5.05 -9.66 8.61
CA LEU A 66 3.79 -10.18 9.14
C LEU A 66 3.86 -11.66 9.51
N SER A 67 4.54 -12.49 8.70
CA SER A 67 4.76 -13.90 9.03
C SER A 67 5.55 -14.04 10.33
N LEU A 68 6.64 -13.29 10.51
CA LEU A 68 7.42 -13.27 11.76
C LEU A 68 6.63 -12.75 12.97
N LEU A 69 5.63 -11.91 12.75
CA LEU A 69 4.71 -11.44 13.77
C LEU A 69 3.59 -12.45 14.09
N GLY A 70 3.60 -13.62 13.43
CA GLY A 70 2.69 -14.73 13.69
C GLY A 70 1.40 -14.73 12.88
N PHE A 71 1.27 -13.88 11.86
CA PHE A 71 0.16 -13.93 10.92
C PHE A 71 0.35 -15.04 9.87
N LYS A 72 -0.75 -15.54 9.34
CA LYS A 72 -0.76 -16.42 8.15
C LYS A 72 -0.91 -15.53 6.93
N VAL A 73 0.10 -15.53 6.06
CA VAL A 73 0.19 -14.55 4.98
C VAL A 73 0.00 -15.21 3.62
N VAL A 74 -0.82 -14.58 2.79
CA VAL A 74 -0.92 -14.85 1.35
C VAL A 74 -0.33 -13.63 0.64
N GLY A 75 0.77 -13.83 -0.10
CA GLY A 75 1.37 -12.79 -0.93
C GLY A 75 0.80 -12.86 -2.35
N MET A 76 0.24 -11.77 -2.85
CA MET A 76 -0.30 -11.68 -4.20
C MET A 76 0.43 -10.59 -4.99
N ASP A 77 0.94 -10.95 -6.16
CA ASP A 77 1.60 -10.03 -7.08
C ASP A 77 1.58 -10.55 -8.52
N VAL A 78 2.09 -9.74 -9.44
CA VAL A 78 2.22 -10.12 -10.86
C VAL A 78 3.26 -11.24 -11.04
N SER A 79 3.13 -11.99 -12.14
CA SER A 79 4.00 -13.10 -12.50
C SER A 79 5.49 -12.73 -12.56
N GLU A 80 5.81 -11.46 -12.88
CA GLU A 80 7.18 -10.94 -12.92
C GLU A 80 7.89 -11.13 -11.57
N PHE A 81 7.27 -10.70 -10.45
CA PHE A 81 7.88 -10.86 -9.11
C PHE A 81 7.92 -12.32 -8.69
N TRP A 82 6.87 -13.09 -8.94
CA TRP A 82 6.84 -14.52 -8.63
C TRP A 82 7.77 -15.38 -9.50
N SER A 83 8.27 -14.86 -10.63
CA SER A 83 9.30 -15.54 -11.42
C SER A 83 10.68 -15.50 -10.76
N MET A 84 10.94 -14.52 -9.88
CA MET A 84 12.23 -14.33 -9.22
C MET A 84 12.51 -15.44 -8.20
N GLN A 85 13.62 -16.13 -8.36
CA GLN A 85 13.98 -17.28 -7.52
C GLN A 85 14.04 -16.91 -6.03
N PHE A 86 14.65 -15.78 -5.67
CA PHE A 86 14.75 -15.35 -4.27
C PHE A 86 13.40 -15.01 -3.62
N VAL A 87 12.40 -14.60 -4.41
CA VAL A 87 11.02 -14.36 -3.92
C VAL A 87 10.36 -15.68 -3.55
N LYS A 88 10.52 -16.72 -4.39
CA LYS A 88 10.02 -18.08 -4.12
C LYS A 88 10.65 -18.66 -2.87
N GLU A 89 11.98 -18.58 -2.74
CA GLU A 89 12.72 -19.06 -1.56
C GLU A 89 12.27 -18.35 -0.26
N ARG A 90 11.96 -17.04 -0.34
CA ARG A 90 11.38 -16.32 0.79
C ARG A 90 9.99 -16.80 1.14
N ALA A 91 9.13 -16.99 0.14
CA ALA A 91 7.78 -17.49 0.36
C ALA A 91 7.81 -18.86 1.07
N GLU A 92 8.66 -19.79 0.62
CA GLU A 92 8.85 -21.09 1.25
C GLU A 92 9.39 -20.94 2.68
N LYS A 93 10.47 -20.17 2.87
CA LYS A 93 11.12 -19.99 4.18
C LYS A 93 10.20 -19.39 5.23
N PHE A 94 9.32 -18.47 4.83
CA PHE A 94 8.40 -17.77 5.72
C PHE A 94 6.98 -18.35 5.71
N ASN A 95 6.77 -19.47 5.01
CA ASN A 95 5.45 -20.10 4.87
C ASN A 95 4.38 -19.10 4.37
N ILE A 96 4.74 -18.33 3.35
CA ILE A 96 3.85 -17.38 2.68
C ILE A 96 3.23 -18.11 1.48
N GLU A 97 1.90 -18.18 1.45
CA GLU A 97 1.17 -18.71 0.30
C GLU A 97 1.31 -17.73 -0.88
N SER A 98 1.70 -18.22 -2.05
CA SER A 98 1.91 -17.41 -3.24
C SER A 98 0.70 -17.42 -4.16
N VAL A 99 0.29 -16.24 -4.62
CA VAL A 99 -0.76 -16.08 -5.63
C VAL A 99 -0.27 -15.15 -6.74
N ILE A 100 -0.37 -15.61 -7.98
CA ILE A 100 -0.08 -14.81 -9.17
C ILE A 100 -1.40 -14.14 -9.61
N GLN A 101 -1.38 -12.81 -9.75
CA GLN A 101 -2.48 -12.03 -10.29
C GLN A 101 -1.94 -10.87 -11.11
N ASP A 102 -1.91 -11.06 -12.42
CA ASP A 102 -1.36 -10.06 -13.37
C ASP A 102 -2.32 -8.91 -13.64
N ASP A 103 -3.62 -9.07 -13.34
CA ASP A 103 -4.64 -8.04 -13.51
C ASP A 103 -5.61 -8.01 -12.33
N LEU A 104 -5.50 -6.98 -11.49
CA LEU A 104 -6.37 -6.81 -10.32
C LEU A 104 -7.86 -6.67 -10.68
N GLN A 105 -8.20 -6.26 -11.90
CA GLN A 105 -9.58 -6.20 -12.36
C GLN A 105 -10.25 -7.58 -12.40
N LEU A 106 -9.44 -8.64 -12.60
CA LEU A 106 -9.90 -10.02 -12.68
C LEU A 106 -9.90 -10.74 -11.31
N LEU A 107 -9.60 -10.03 -10.22
CA LEU A 107 -9.64 -10.60 -8.88
C LEU A 107 -11.02 -11.18 -8.58
N SER A 108 -11.06 -12.44 -8.14
CA SER A 108 -12.29 -13.13 -7.75
C SER A 108 -12.17 -13.69 -6.33
N ALA A 109 -13.16 -13.41 -5.49
CA ALA A 109 -13.23 -13.98 -4.15
C ALA A 109 -13.43 -15.51 -4.16
N ASN A 110 -13.96 -16.07 -5.26
CA ASN A 110 -14.13 -17.51 -5.39
C ASN A 110 -12.80 -18.27 -5.45
N ASP A 111 -11.72 -17.63 -5.94
CA ASP A 111 -10.40 -18.26 -6.05
C ASP A 111 -9.72 -18.42 -4.70
N PHE A 112 -10.12 -17.64 -3.70
CA PHE A 112 -9.55 -17.63 -2.36
C PHE A 112 -10.45 -18.23 -1.27
N GLY A 113 -11.75 -18.23 -1.52
CA GLY A 113 -12.78 -18.52 -0.53
C GLY A 113 -13.28 -17.24 0.17
N HIS A 114 -14.60 -17.16 0.33
CA HIS A 114 -15.27 -16.05 1.00
C HIS A 114 -14.95 -15.99 2.50
N ASN A 115 -14.89 -14.80 3.07
CA ASN A 115 -14.64 -14.57 4.50
C ASN A 115 -13.36 -15.25 5.02
N ARG A 116 -12.33 -15.31 4.20
CA ARG A 116 -11.07 -15.96 4.54
C ARG A 116 -10.16 -15.07 5.38
N PHE A 117 -10.06 -13.78 5.03
CA PHE A 117 -9.05 -12.88 5.56
C PHE A 117 -9.54 -12.03 6.72
N ASP A 118 -8.71 -11.91 7.76
CA ASP A 118 -8.87 -11.00 8.88
C ASP A 118 -8.35 -9.59 8.54
N GLY A 119 -7.36 -9.53 7.62
CA GLY A 119 -6.76 -8.31 7.14
C GLY A 119 -6.31 -8.39 5.68
N ILE A 120 -6.29 -7.24 5.02
CA ILE A 120 -5.73 -7.07 3.67
C ILE A 120 -4.78 -5.88 3.71
N LEU A 121 -3.55 -6.05 3.19
CA LEU A 121 -2.64 -4.96 2.88
C LEU A 121 -2.85 -4.50 1.45
N PHE A 122 -2.89 -3.18 1.27
CA PHE A 122 -3.01 -2.51 -0.01
C PHE A 122 -2.09 -1.29 0.00
N THR A 123 -0.77 -1.56 0.02
CA THR A 123 0.26 -0.54 0.27
C THR A 123 0.88 -0.06 -1.02
N GLU A 124 0.75 1.24 -1.32
CA GLU A 124 1.25 1.86 -2.55
C GLU A 124 0.69 1.17 -3.82
N ILE A 125 -0.60 0.89 -3.83
CA ILE A 125 -1.30 0.25 -4.95
C ILE A 125 -2.49 1.10 -5.44
N LEU A 126 -3.16 1.80 -4.53
CA LEU A 126 -4.40 2.53 -4.86
C LEU A 126 -4.20 3.57 -5.96
N GLU A 127 -3.04 4.22 -5.98
CA GLU A 127 -2.63 5.21 -6.98
C GLU A 127 -2.36 4.63 -8.38
N HIS A 128 -2.21 3.31 -8.46
CA HIS A 128 -1.93 2.58 -9.70
C HIS A 128 -3.18 2.01 -10.37
N ILE A 129 -4.35 2.08 -9.71
CA ILE A 129 -5.61 1.57 -10.28
C ILE A 129 -6.03 2.40 -11.49
N THR A 130 -6.18 1.75 -12.65
CA THR A 130 -6.54 2.36 -13.94
C THR A 130 -7.92 1.95 -14.46
N PHE A 131 -8.57 1.02 -13.78
CA PHE A 131 -9.88 0.47 -14.13
C PHE A 131 -10.97 0.98 -13.18
N ASN A 132 -12.25 0.74 -13.51
CA ASN A 132 -13.35 1.03 -12.59
C ASN A 132 -13.27 0.07 -11.38
N PRO A 133 -13.07 0.58 -10.16
CA PRO A 133 -12.74 -0.28 -9.03
C PRO A 133 -13.95 -0.85 -8.29
N ILE A 134 -15.18 -0.61 -8.75
CA ILE A 134 -16.39 -1.02 -8.01
C ILE A 134 -16.41 -2.54 -7.81
N ASN A 135 -16.27 -3.33 -8.90
CA ASN A 135 -16.25 -4.78 -8.79
C ASN A 135 -15.06 -5.29 -7.96
N PHE A 136 -13.87 -4.71 -8.15
CA PHE A 136 -12.70 -5.04 -7.34
C PHE A 136 -12.99 -4.91 -5.84
N TRP A 137 -13.61 -3.80 -5.39
CA TRP A 137 -13.95 -3.62 -3.98
C TRP A 137 -15.08 -4.53 -3.50
N HIS A 138 -15.98 -4.97 -4.39
CA HIS A 138 -16.93 -6.05 -4.09
C HIS A 138 -16.20 -7.36 -3.79
N GLN A 139 -15.19 -7.73 -4.60
CA GLN A 139 -14.40 -8.93 -4.34
C GLN A 139 -13.61 -8.81 -3.02
N ILE A 140 -12.95 -7.67 -2.78
CA ILE A 140 -12.27 -7.40 -1.49
C ILE A 140 -13.21 -7.54 -0.29
N TYR A 141 -14.43 -7.00 -0.42
CA TYR A 141 -15.45 -7.16 0.62
C TYR A 141 -15.79 -8.63 0.88
N HIS A 142 -15.94 -9.43 -0.17
CA HIS A 142 -16.23 -10.86 -0.04
C HIS A 142 -15.07 -11.67 0.52
N LEU A 143 -13.83 -11.29 0.24
CA LEU A 143 -12.62 -11.92 0.78
C LEU A 143 -12.48 -11.73 2.28
N LEU A 144 -12.83 -10.55 2.80
CA LEU A 144 -12.70 -10.22 4.22
C LEU A 144 -13.77 -10.89 5.08
N LYS A 145 -13.42 -11.20 6.32
CA LYS A 145 -14.38 -11.51 7.38
C LYS A 145 -15.16 -10.26 7.79
N ASP A 146 -16.29 -10.45 8.51
CA ASP A 146 -16.95 -9.32 9.16
C ASP A 146 -15.99 -8.63 10.13
N LYS A 147 -16.01 -7.28 10.13
CA LYS A 147 -15.06 -6.42 10.86
C LYS A 147 -13.59 -6.59 10.45
N GLY A 148 -13.33 -7.31 9.37
CA GLY A 148 -11.99 -7.41 8.77
C GLY A 148 -11.43 -6.03 8.41
N LYS A 149 -10.11 -5.95 8.30
CA LYS A 149 -9.38 -4.68 8.13
C LYS A 149 -8.69 -4.60 6.78
N ILE A 150 -8.77 -3.43 6.15
CA ILE A 150 -7.90 -3.10 5.03
C ILE A 150 -6.92 -2.03 5.52
N TYR A 151 -5.63 -2.30 5.38
CA TYR A 151 -4.59 -1.32 5.60
C TYR A 151 -4.13 -0.76 4.25
N ILE A 152 -4.24 0.55 4.08
CA ILE A 152 -3.82 1.26 2.87
C ILE A 152 -2.73 2.26 3.25
N SER A 153 -1.66 2.31 2.45
CA SER A 153 -0.78 3.47 2.37
C SER A 153 -0.76 3.97 0.92
N THR A 154 -0.69 5.28 0.74
CA THR A 154 -0.65 5.91 -0.59
C THR A 154 -0.08 7.32 -0.47
N PRO A 155 0.58 7.87 -1.51
CA PRO A 155 1.02 9.25 -1.53
C PRO A 155 -0.13 10.24 -1.32
N ASN A 156 0.17 11.35 -0.65
CA ASN A 156 -0.79 12.43 -0.45
C ASN A 156 -0.75 13.41 -1.62
N ALA A 157 -1.83 13.52 -2.39
CA ALA A 157 -1.96 14.49 -3.48
C ALA A 157 -1.69 15.95 -3.05
N LEU A 158 -1.94 16.27 -1.77
CA LEU A 158 -1.66 17.59 -1.20
C LEU A 158 -0.33 17.65 -0.45
N SER A 159 0.62 16.74 -0.76
CA SER A 159 1.97 16.84 -0.20
C SER A 159 2.64 18.17 -0.59
N SER A 160 3.45 18.74 0.31
CA SER A 160 4.17 20.00 0.04
C SER A 160 4.99 19.97 -1.24
N THR A 161 5.66 18.81 -1.49
CA THR A 161 6.44 18.60 -2.73
C THR A 161 5.56 18.44 -3.96
N GLY A 162 4.39 17.80 -3.85
CA GLY A 162 3.40 17.68 -4.91
C GLY A 162 2.81 19.03 -5.32
N ILE A 163 2.42 19.84 -4.33
CA ILE A 163 1.90 21.21 -4.57
C ILE A 163 2.95 22.07 -5.28
N LEU A 164 4.20 22.08 -4.80
CA LEU A 164 5.25 22.85 -5.46
C LEU A 164 5.52 22.41 -6.89
N ARG A 165 5.50 21.08 -7.14
CA ARG A 165 5.63 20.54 -8.49
C ARG A 165 4.47 20.98 -9.38
N ALA A 166 3.23 20.94 -8.87
CA ALA A 166 2.04 21.39 -9.59
C ALA A 166 2.12 22.89 -9.93
N LEU A 167 2.52 23.74 -8.98
CA LEU A 167 2.74 25.16 -9.21
C LEU A 167 3.84 25.40 -10.26
N LYS A 168 4.98 24.73 -10.16
CA LYS A 168 6.04 24.80 -11.18
C LYS A 168 5.52 24.43 -12.56
N ASN A 169 4.75 23.35 -12.67
CA ASN A 169 4.18 22.91 -13.94
C ASN A 169 3.21 23.93 -14.51
N LEU A 170 2.36 24.54 -13.67
CA LEU A 170 1.45 25.59 -14.06
C LEU A 170 2.21 26.81 -14.64
N PHE A 171 3.23 27.29 -13.94
CA PHE A 171 4.04 28.43 -14.41
C PHE A 171 4.91 28.13 -15.65
N THR A 172 5.21 26.86 -15.90
CA THR A 172 5.96 26.43 -17.09
C THR A 172 5.08 25.87 -18.19
N PHE A 173 3.76 26.02 -18.08
CA PHE A 173 2.74 25.51 -19.01
C PHE A 173 2.86 24.01 -19.30
N ARG A 174 3.33 23.24 -18.30
CA ARG A 174 3.34 21.77 -18.34
C ARG A 174 2.03 21.24 -17.78
N GLY A 175 1.62 20.05 -18.26
CA GLY A 175 0.44 19.36 -17.76
C GLY A 175 0.58 18.96 -16.28
N LEU A 176 -0.56 18.77 -15.61
CA LEU A 176 -0.63 18.17 -14.28
C LEU A 176 -0.83 16.64 -14.43
N GLY A 177 -0.24 15.88 -13.53
CA GLY A 177 -0.30 14.43 -13.53
C GLY A 177 0.98 13.77 -14.05
N ILE A 178 0.84 12.62 -14.71
CA ILE A 178 1.96 11.82 -15.20
C ILE A 178 2.68 12.57 -16.34
N SER A 179 4.00 12.64 -16.28
CA SER A 179 4.78 13.26 -17.36
C SER A 179 4.89 12.31 -18.56
N ILE A 180 5.11 12.90 -19.75
CA ILE A 180 5.32 12.14 -20.99
C ILE A 180 6.53 11.21 -20.84
N GLU A 181 7.60 11.67 -20.17
CA GLU A 181 8.78 10.87 -19.91
C GLU A 181 8.46 9.62 -19.08
N MET A 182 7.62 9.75 -18.05
CA MET A 182 7.18 8.61 -17.24
C MET A 182 6.36 7.61 -18.05
N ILE A 183 5.46 8.10 -18.93
CA ILE A 183 4.63 7.23 -19.77
C ILE A 183 5.51 6.33 -20.66
N PHE A 184 6.64 6.83 -21.15
CA PHE A 184 7.52 6.07 -22.05
C PHE A 184 8.63 5.28 -21.34
N SER A 185 8.98 5.64 -20.10
CA SER A 185 10.11 5.03 -19.38
C SER A 185 9.74 4.00 -18.33
N GLN A 186 8.46 3.93 -17.96
CA GLN A 186 8.00 3.02 -16.91
C GLN A 186 6.89 2.10 -17.42
N VAL A 187 6.78 0.92 -16.82
CA VAL A 187 5.65 0.03 -17.05
C VAL A 187 4.34 0.65 -16.56
N THR A 188 3.23 0.35 -17.22
CA THR A 188 1.93 0.99 -16.97
C THR A 188 1.48 0.86 -15.51
N TYR A 189 1.71 -0.29 -14.88
CA TYR A 189 1.36 -0.51 -13.47
C TYR A 189 2.30 0.23 -12.49
N GLY A 190 3.40 0.81 -12.95
CA GLY A 190 4.28 1.67 -12.15
C GLY A 190 3.87 3.16 -12.14
N HIS A 191 2.81 3.52 -12.89
CA HIS A 191 2.38 4.91 -13.01
C HIS A 191 1.40 5.29 -11.88
N HIS A 192 1.64 6.42 -11.19
CA HIS A 192 0.65 7.01 -10.28
C HIS A 192 -0.44 7.73 -11.09
N TRP A 193 -1.50 7.01 -11.43
CA TRP A 193 -2.59 7.57 -12.22
C TRP A 193 -3.44 8.56 -11.43
N LYS A 194 -3.68 8.28 -10.15
CA LYS A 194 -4.47 9.14 -9.28
C LYS A 194 -3.92 9.10 -7.85
N GLU A 195 -3.25 10.15 -7.43
CA GLU A 195 -2.97 10.38 -6.01
C GLU A 195 -4.21 10.98 -5.32
N TYR A 196 -4.42 10.65 -4.07
CA TYR A 196 -5.60 11.03 -3.30
C TYR A 196 -5.24 12.01 -2.18
N SER A 197 -6.08 13.01 -1.98
CA SER A 197 -6.06 13.77 -0.73
C SER A 197 -6.77 12.99 0.38
N ALA A 198 -6.52 13.37 1.63
CA ALA A 198 -7.18 12.73 2.78
C ALA A 198 -8.72 12.80 2.71
N ARG A 199 -9.26 13.88 2.15
CA ARG A 199 -10.71 14.04 1.96
C ARG A 199 -11.24 13.13 0.87
N GLU A 200 -10.52 13.04 -0.26
CA GLU A 200 -10.89 12.15 -1.37
C GLU A 200 -10.82 10.68 -0.95
N LEU A 201 -9.78 10.27 -0.20
CA LEU A 201 -9.65 8.89 0.26
C LEU A 201 -10.81 8.47 1.18
N LYS A 202 -11.23 9.35 2.11
CA LYS A 202 -12.44 9.11 2.91
C LYS A 202 -13.70 9.07 2.05
N GLY A 203 -13.85 10.01 1.13
CA GLY A 203 -14.97 10.09 0.20
C GLY A 203 -15.08 8.86 -0.70
N TYR A 204 -13.95 8.34 -1.16
CA TYR A 204 -13.86 7.17 -2.02
C TYR A 204 -14.58 5.96 -1.42
N PHE A 205 -14.24 5.56 -0.20
CA PHE A 205 -14.86 4.43 0.47
C PHE A 205 -16.30 4.71 0.92
N SER A 206 -16.60 5.94 1.33
CA SER A 206 -17.97 6.30 1.71
C SER A 206 -18.95 6.32 0.54
N GLN A 207 -18.46 6.49 -0.68
CA GLN A 207 -19.26 6.39 -1.89
C GLN A 207 -19.56 4.94 -2.28
N LEU A 208 -18.64 4.02 -2.00
CA LEU A 208 -18.84 2.60 -2.28
C LEU A 208 -19.92 1.99 -1.38
N SER A 209 -19.80 2.14 -0.07
CA SER A 209 -20.74 1.59 0.90
C SER A 209 -20.66 2.29 2.26
N ASN A 210 -21.75 2.28 3.02
CA ASN A 210 -21.75 2.68 4.43
C ASN A 210 -21.01 1.68 5.34
N GLY A 211 -20.73 0.47 4.85
CA GLY A 211 -20.01 -0.56 5.60
C GLY A 211 -18.49 -0.34 5.66
N PHE A 212 -17.94 0.65 4.96
CA PHE A 212 -16.51 0.99 5.03
C PHE A 212 -16.26 2.14 6.00
N HIS A 213 -15.71 1.84 7.17
CA HIS A 213 -15.35 2.84 8.19
C HIS A 213 -13.87 3.17 8.11
N VAL A 214 -13.54 4.38 7.69
CA VAL A 214 -12.17 4.82 7.41
C VAL A 214 -11.58 5.59 8.60
N ASP A 215 -10.56 5.01 9.26
CA ASP A 215 -9.64 5.71 10.18
C ASP A 215 -8.39 6.12 9.39
N LEU A 216 -8.20 7.42 9.17
CA LEU A 216 -7.16 7.96 8.32
C LEU A 216 -6.16 8.79 9.13
N LYS A 217 -4.89 8.52 8.90
CA LYS A 217 -3.76 9.27 9.43
C LYS A 217 -2.90 9.84 8.31
N ARG A 218 -2.20 10.92 8.62
CA ARG A 218 -1.25 11.59 7.75
C ARG A 218 0.13 11.47 8.36
N TYR A 219 1.15 11.20 7.54
CA TYR A 219 2.52 11.05 8.04
C TYR A 219 3.54 11.23 6.92
N GLY A 220 4.83 11.31 7.30
CA GLY A 220 5.95 11.21 6.39
C GLY A 220 6.86 10.07 6.83
N TYR A 221 7.20 9.14 5.95
CA TYR A 221 8.09 8.03 6.26
C TYR A 221 9.50 8.21 5.70
N GLN A 222 9.67 9.03 4.68
CA GLN A 222 10.95 9.21 4.02
C GLN A 222 12.00 9.87 4.92
N LYS A 223 13.24 9.41 4.82
CA LYS A 223 14.38 9.99 5.53
C LYS A 223 14.81 11.31 4.89
N PHE A 224 15.41 12.20 5.69
CA PHE A 224 16.01 13.43 5.18
C PHE A 224 17.23 13.07 4.31
N ASP A 225 17.30 13.62 3.10
CA ASP A 225 18.39 13.38 2.15
C ASP A 225 19.16 14.68 1.91
N ASN A 226 20.45 14.66 2.17
CA ASN A 226 21.36 15.80 2.04
C ASN A 226 22.52 15.54 1.09
N ARG A 227 22.44 14.52 0.22
CA ARG A 227 23.51 14.13 -0.70
C ARG A 227 24.00 15.28 -1.60
N ASN A 228 23.10 16.20 -1.99
CA ASN A 228 23.43 17.44 -2.68
C ASN A 228 22.35 18.50 -2.43
N PHE A 229 22.58 19.73 -2.96
CA PHE A 229 21.66 20.86 -2.73
C PHE A 229 20.22 20.57 -3.20
N THR A 230 20.04 19.89 -4.33
CA THR A 230 18.71 19.56 -4.85
C THR A 230 17.97 18.61 -3.92
N TYR A 231 18.63 17.54 -3.46
CA TYR A 231 18.03 16.60 -2.50
C TYR A 231 17.76 17.27 -1.15
N TRP A 232 18.69 18.07 -0.66
CA TRP A 232 18.52 18.86 0.57
C TRP A 232 17.30 19.78 0.49
N PHE A 233 17.15 20.54 -0.62
CA PHE A 233 16.03 21.44 -0.83
C PHE A 233 14.68 20.70 -0.80
N TRP A 234 14.54 19.65 -1.59
CA TRP A 234 13.30 18.87 -1.61
C TRP A 234 13.01 18.16 -0.29
N SER A 235 14.03 17.68 0.40
CA SER A 235 13.89 17.07 1.74
C SER A 235 13.44 18.10 2.78
N THR A 236 13.92 19.34 2.69
CA THR A 236 13.49 20.42 3.57
C THR A 236 12.02 20.77 3.36
N ILE A 237 11.60 20.92 2.10
CA ILE A 237 10.21 21.18 1.74
C ILE A 237 9.29 20.08 2.25
N ARG A 238 9.69 18.82 2.05
CA ARG A 238 8.94 17.66 2.54
C ARG A 238 8.85 17.66 4.06
N LEU A 239 9.96 17.89 4.76
CA LEU A 239 9.98 17.93 6.22
C LEU A 239 9.04 19.02 6.77
N ILE A 240 9.03 20.21 6.17
CA ILE A 240 8.10 21.27 6.52
C ILE A 240 6.65 20.79 6.31
N GLY A 241 6.36 20.15 5.17
CA GLY A 241 5.04 19.58 4.89
C GLY A 241 4.64 18.53 5.94
N ASP A 242 5.53 17.60 6.27
CA ASP A 242 5.29 16.55 7.26
C ASP A 242 5.01 17.14 8.67
N LEU A 243 5.68 18.23 9.04
CA LEU A 243 5.44 18.94 10.30
C LEU A 243 4.08 19.66 10.34
N THR A 244 3.55 20.11 9.21
CA THR A 244 2.22 20.74 9.15
C THR A 244 1.07 19.77 9.28
N TYR A 245 1.33 18.45 9.21
CA TYR A 245 0.34 17.37 9.21
C TYR A 245 -0.62 17.38 8.01
N VAL A 246 -1.02 18.55 7.49
CA VAL A 246 -1.94 18.68 6.35
C VAL A 246 -1.24 18.38 5.03
N PHE A 247 -0.01 18.85 4.87
CA PHE A 247 0.79 18.75 3.65
C PHE A 247 1.86 17.66 3.75
N CYS A 248 1.65 16.68 4.64
CA CYS A 248 2.55 15.54 4.78
C CYS A 248 2.60 14.71 3.49
N SER A 249 3.69 13.95 3.37
CA SER A 249 3.97 13.18 2.15
C SER A 249 2.99 12.06 1.89
N ASP A 250 2.47 11.43 2.97
CA ASP A 250 1.81 10.14 2.85
C ASP A 250 0.52 10.06 3.67
N LEU A 251 -0.39 9.22 3.21
CA LEU A 251 -1.64 8.86 3.89
C LEU A 251 -1.59 7.39 4.31
N GLU A 252 -2.12 7.11 5.48
CA GLU A 252 -2.37 5.76 6.01
C GLU A 252 -3.84 5.67 6.37
N ALA A 253 -4.53 4.65 5.87
CA ALA A 253 -5.91 4.39 6.24
C ALA A 253 -6.07 2.95 6.75
N VAL A 254 -6.78 2.80 7.86
CA VAL A 254 -7.31 1.51 8.32
C VAL A 254 -8.80 1.53 8.09
N ILE A 255 -9.27 0.65 7.23
CA ILE A 255 -10.68 0.57 6.87
C ILE A 255 -11.26 -0.68 7.53
N THR A 256 -12.28 -0.49 8.35
CA THR A 256 -13.04 -1.60 8.91
C THR A 256 -14.20 -1.91 7.99
N VAL A 257 -14.33 -3.17 7.59
CA VAL A 257 -15.44 -3.64 6.76
C VAL A 257 -16.53 -4.19 7.66
N ASP A 258 -17.64 -3.45 7.76
CA ASP A 258 -18.81 -3.83 8.55
C ASP A 258 -19.85 -4.48 7.65
N LYS A 259 -20.00 -5.80 7.77
CA LYS A 259 -20.91 -6.57 6.92
C LYS A 259 -22.39 -6.45 7.32
N SER A 260 -22.70 -5.83 8.45
CA SER A 260 -24.09 -5.49 8.79
C SER A 260 -24.70 -4.49 7.78
N PHE A 261 -23.86 -3.75 7.05
CA PHE A 261 -24.24 -2.83 5.97
C PHE A 261 -24.05 -3.43 4.55
N ALA A 262 -23.90 -4.75 4.44
CA ALA A 262 -23.54 -5.46 3.21
C ALA A 262 -24.47 -5.20 2.00
N HIS A 263 -25.74 -4.95 2.27
CA HIS A 263 -26.78 -4.72 1.25
C HIS A 263 -26.83 -3.25 0.77
N ILE A 264 -25.97 -2.38 1.28
CA ILE A 264 -25.99 -0.94 0.97
C ILE A 264 -24.76 -0.55 0.12
N TRP A 265 -24.57 -1.24 -0.98
CA TRP A 265 -23.68 -0.74 -2.03
C TRP A 265 -24.39 0.42 -2.75
N LYS A 266 -23.67 1.53 -2.93
CA LYS A 266 -24.21 2.78 -3.47
C LYS A 266 -23.97 2.95 -4.95
N LEU A 267 -23.00 2.22 -5.47
CA LEU A 267 -22.55 2.35 -6.86
C LEU A 267 -22.60 0.97 -7.54
N GLU A 268 -23.01 0.99 -8.80
CA GLU A 268 -22.92 -0.12 -9.73
C GLU A 268 -21.94 0.26 -10.85
N GLU A 269 -21.30 -0.74 -11.45
CA GLU A 269 -20.46 -0.48 -12.62
C GLU A 269 -21.31 0.08 -13.76
N PRO A 270 -20.83 1.18 -14.40
CA PRO A 270 -21.55 1.71 -15.55
C PRO A 270 -21.53 0.68 -16.70
N ASN A 271 -22.71 0.42 -17.26
CA ASN A 271 -22.85 -0.37 -18.46
C ASN A 271 -22.77 0.55 -19.69
N TYR A 272 -21.96 0.17 -20.66
CA TYR A 272 -21.89 0.81 -21.98
C TYR A 272 -22.69 0.02 -22.99
#